data_4ef8d1b0e4d438306d799835f7358e13
#
_entry.id   4ef8d1b0e4d438306d799835f7358e13
#
_cell.length_a   1.000
_cell.length_b   1.000
_cell.length_c   1.000
_cell.angle_alpha   90.00
_cell.angle_beta   90.00
_cell.angle_gamma   90.00
#
_symmetry.space_group_name_H-M   'P 1'
#
loop_
_entity.id
_entity.type
_entity.pdbx_description
1 polymer ?
#
loop_
_entity_poly.entity_id
_entity_poly.type
_entity_poly.pdbx_seq_one_letter_code
_entity_poly.pdbx_strand_id
1 'polypeptide(L)'
;PVLLVGMEAPGNYGPDYKAEFDAIYPDLAAQHGALLMPSFFGPLLADGGDPAAIGGLMQADGIHPNAEGVRQIVAGMGPKVLELLDRVAE
;
A
#
# COMPACT_ATOMS: atom_id res chain seq x y z
N PRO A 1 16.16 8.58 6.25
CA PRO A 1 15.44 7.82 5.22
C PRO A 1 13.95 7.68 5.53
N VAL A 2 13.16 7.57 4.48
CA VAL A 2 11.71 7.49 4.58
C VAL A 2 11.19 6.37 3.68
N LEU A 3 10.24 5.61 4.19
CA LEU A 3 9.43 4.69 3.39
C LEU A 3 8.03 5.30 3.26
N LEU A 4 7.62 5.60 2.04
CA LEU A 4 6.24 5.99 1.76
C LEU A 4 5.41 4.75 1.51
N VAL A 5 4.27 4.66 2.19
CA VAL A 5 3.30 3.58 1.96
C VAL A 5 2.14 4.18 1.19
N GLY A 6 2.01 3.79 -0.05
CA GLY A 6 1.03 4.35 -0.96
C GLY A 6 -0.38 3.87 -0.68
N MET A 7 -1.33 4.62 -1.20
CA MET A 7 -2.74 4.27 -1.21
C MET A 7 -3.29 4.53 -2.61
N GLU A 8 -4.33 3.80 -2.96
CA GLU A 8 -5.04 4.00 -4.21
C GLU A 8 -6.39 4.63 -3.95
N ALA A 9 -6.75 5.59 -4.79
CA ALA A 9 -8.07 6.21 -4.70
C ALA A 9 -9.15 5.26 -5.22
N PRO A 10 -10.36 5.31 -4.65
CA PRO A 10 -11.49 4.60 -5.25
C PRO A 10 -11.84 5.21 -6.60
N GLY A 11 -12.46 4.41 -7.47
CA GLY A 11 -12.81 4.88 -8.81
C GLY A 11 -14.05 5.75 -8.92
N ASN A 12 -14.75 5.97 -7.79
CA ASN A 12 -16.05 6.65 -7.79
C ASN A 12 -15.99 8.16 -8.03
N TYR A 13 -14.79 8.76 -7.97
CA TYR A 13 -14.60 10.18 -8.28
C TYR A 13 -14.06 10.40 -9.71
N GLY A 14 -14.06 9.35 -10.53
CA GLY A 14 -13.64 9.43 -11.93
C GLY A 14 -12.18 9.06 -12.15
N PRO A 15 -11.82 8.70 -13.42
CA PRO A 15 -10.48 8.24 -13.75
C PRO A 15 -9.40 9.29 -13.60
N ASP A 16 -9.71 10.56 -13.85
CA ASP A 16 -8.74 11.64 -13.73
C ASP A 16 -8.34 11.85 -12.27
N TYR A 17 -9.32 11.88 -11.37
CA TYR A 17 -9.05 12.00 -9.94
C TYR A 17 -8.19 10.83 -9.45
N LYS A 18 -8.56 9.60 -9.84
CA LYS A 18 -7.82 8.41 -9.44
C LYS A 18 -6.38 8.47 -9.92
N ALA A 19 -6.16 8.82 -11.18
CA ALA A 19 -4.81 8.90 -11.75
C ALA A 19 -3.95 9.94 -11.03
N GLU A 20 -4.50 11.12 -10.74
CA GLU A 20 -3.79 12.18 -10.04
C GLU A 20 -3.47 11.78 -8.59
N PHE A 21 -4.44 11.19 -7.91
CA PHE A 21 -4.23 10.73 -6.53
C PHE A 21 -3.18 9.63 -6.47
N ASP A 22 -3.33 8.61 -7.31
CA ASP A 22 -2.44 7.43 -7.28
C ASP A 22 -0.99 7.81 -7.63
N ALA A 23 -0.78 8.87 -8.40
CA ALA A 23 0.54 9.35 -8.78
C ALA A 23 1.28 10.08 -7.65
N ILE A 24 0.58 10.55 -6.62
CA ILE A 24 1.18 11.34 -5.54
C ILE A 24 2.34 10.60 -4.88
N TYR A 25 2.14 9.35 -4.52
CA TYR A 25 3.12 8.59 -3.75
C TYR A 25 4.39 8.28 -4.56
N PRO A 26 4.30 7.71 -5.77
CA PRO A 26 5.50 7.47 -6.56
C PRO A 26 6.21 8.78 -6.95
N ASP A 27 5.48 9.85 -7.23
CA ASP A 27 6.08 11.13 -7.57
C ASP A 27 6.87 11.72 -6.38
N LEU A 28 6.29 11.68 -5.18
CA LEU A 28 6.98 12.15 -3.98
C LEU A 28 8.16 11.26 -3.63
N ALA A 29 8.02 9.95 -3.77
CA ALA A 29 9.14 9.03 -3.51
C ALA A 29 10.31 9.33 -4.43
N ALA A 30 10.06 9.53 -5.72
CA ALA A 30 11.09 9.86 -6.68
C ALA A 30 11.72 11.23 -6.39
N GLN A 31 10.89 12.21 -6.05
CA GLN A 31 11.34 13.58 -5.78
C GLN A 31 12.26 13.66 -4.56
N HIS A 32 12.00 12.86 -3.53
CA HIS A 32 12.73 12.91 -2.26
C HIS A 32 13.67 11.72 -2.04
N GLY A 33 13.82 10.85 -3.03
CA GLY A 33 14.66 9.67 -2.89
C GLY A 33 14.19 8.70 -1.82
N ALA A 34 12.87 8.66 -1.56
CA ALA A 34 12.28 7.78 -0.57
C ALA A 34 12.04 6.39 -1.15
N LEU A 35 12.01 5.39 -0.27
CA LEU A 35 11.49 4.08 -0.64
C LEU A 35 9.98 4.15 -0.81
N LEU A 36 9.44 3.30 -1.66
CA LEU A 36 8.00 3.23 -1.91
C LEU A 36 7.49 1.81 -1.75
N MET A 37 6.47 1.65 -0.92
CA MET A 37 5.55 0.51 -0.99
C MET A 37 4.33 0.99 -1.77
N PRO A 38 4.10 0.51 -3.00
CA PRO A 38 3.12 1.12 -3.90
C PRO A 38 1.71 1.17 -3.35
N SER A 39 1.29 0.14 -2.60
CA SER A 39 -0.06 0.10 -2.04
C SER A 39 -0.07 -0.60 -0.70
N PHE A 40 -0.67 0.05 0.31
CA PHE A 40 -0.88 -0.53 1.63
C PHE A 40 -1.65 -1.85 1.56
N PHE A 41 -2.68 -1.91 0.71
CA PHE A 41 -3.50 -3.10 0.53
C PHE A 41 -2.95 -4.07 -0.52
N GLY A 42 -1.83 -3.72 -1.17
CA GLY A 42 -1.23 -4.55 -2.21
C GLY A 42 -1.05 -6.01 -1.82
N PRO A 43 -0.53 -6.32 -0.61
CA PRO A 43 -0.36 -7.72 -0.21
C PRO A 43 -1.66 -8.53 -0.17
N LEU A 44 -2.80 -7.88 0.05
CA LEU A 44 -4.10 -8.55 0.05
C LEU A 44 -4.59 -8.84 -1.37
N LEU A 45 -4.00 -8.18 -2.37
CA LEU A 45 -4.37 -8.31 -3.78
C LEU A 45 -3.26 -9.01 -4.59
N ALA A 46 -2.25 -9.58 -3.91
CA ALA A 46 -1.03 -10.09 -4.54
C ALA A 46 -1.28 -11.22 -5.53
N ASP A 47 -2.37 -11.97 -5.37
CA ASP A 47 -2.71 -13.06 -6.26
C ASP A 47 -3.56 -12.60 -7.46
N GLY A 48 -3.51 -11.32 -7.80
CA GLY A 48 -4.34 -10.75 -8.85
C GLY A 48 -5.80 -10.72 -8.46
N GLY A 49 -6.05 -10.72 -7.17
CA GLY A 49 -7.36 -10.92 -6.60
C GLY A 49 -8.36 -9.83 -6.94
N ASP A 50 -9.59 -10.25 -7.09
CA ASP A 50 -10.75 -9.38 -7.13
C ASP A 50 -10.81 -8.61 -5.80
N PRO A 51 -10.95 -7.27 -5.82
CA PRO A 51 -11.16 -6.50 -4.60
C PRO A 51 -12.27 -7.04 -3.70
N ALA A 52 -13.30 -7.69 -4.27
CA ALA A 52 -14.35 -8.35 -3.50
C ALA A 52 -13.83 -9.51 -2.66
N ALA A 53 -12.73 -10.16 -3.08
CA ALA A 53 -12.17 -11.30 -2.37
C ALA A 53 -11.49 -10.93 -1.05
N ILE A 54 -11.16 -9.66 -0.85
CA ILE A 54 -10.52 -9.22 0.39
C ILE A 54 -11.52 -9.04 1.55
N GLY A 55 -12.81 -9.21 1.30
CA GLY A 55 -13.85 -9.06 2.34
C GLY A 55 -13.59 -9.93 3.57
N GLY A 56 -13.04 -11.14 3.38
CA GLY A 56 -12.66 -12.02 4.48
C GLY A 56 -11.43 -11.56 5.28
N LEU A 57 -10.73 -10.53 4.80
CA LEU A 57 -9.53 -9.98 5.41
C LEU A 57 -9.77 -8.61 6.04
N MET A 58 -11.03 -8.15 5.99
CA MET A 58 -11.42 -6.83 6.49
C MET A 58 -12.38 -6.96 7.66
N GLN A 59 -12.40 -5.92 8.50
CA GLN A 59 -13.42 -5.81 9.54
C GLN A 59 -14.79 -5.51 8.91
N ALA A 60 -15.83 -5.58 9.72
CA ALA A 60 -17.20 -5.39 9.24
C ALA A 60 -17.45 -4.03 8.57
N ASP A 61 -16.63 -3.02 8.90
CA ASP A 61 -16.73 -1.68 8.30
C ASP A 61 -16.25 -1.65 6.84
N GLY A 62 -15.57 -2.68 6.36
CA GLY A 62 -15.02 -2.72 5.02
C GLY A 62 -13.87 -1.75 4.77
N ILE A 63 -13.35 -1.13 5.82
CA ILE A 63 -12.32 -0.09 5.75
C ILE A 63 -11.02 -0.56 6.39
N HIS A 64 -11.12 -1.19 7.55
CA HIS A 64 -9.95 -1.62 8.30
C HIS A 64 -9.71 -3.12 8.12
N PRO A 65 -8.44 -3.55 7.92
CA PRO A 65 -8.14 -4.98 7.85
C PRO A 65 -8.40 -5.65 9.21
N ASN A 66 -8.80 -6.90 9.15
CA ASN A 66 -8.91 -7.72 10.35
C ASN A 66 -7.53 -8.30 10.70
N ALA A 67 -7.46 -9.17 11.73
CA ALA A 67 -6.19 -9.70 12.20
C ALA A 67 -5.41 -10.44 11.10
N GLU A 68 -6.09 -11.25 10.28
CA GLU A 68 -5.45 -11.96 9.18
C GLU A 68 -5.01 -10.99 8.08
N GLY A 69 -5.83 -9.99 7.76
CA GLY A 69 -5.46 -8.94 6.82
C GLY A 69 -4.20 -8.20 7.26
N VAL A 70 -4.12 -7.85 8.53
CA VAL A 70 -2.93 -7.19 9.09
C VAL A 70 -1.70 -8.09 8.95
N ARG A 71 -1.82 -9.39 9.24
CA ARG A 71 -0.70 -10.33 9.09
C ARG A 71 -0.16 -10.35 7.67
N GLN A 72 -1.05 -10.38 6.68
CA GLN A 72 -0.64 -10.39 5.27
C GLN A 72 -0.02 -9.06 4.85
N ILE A 73 -0.56 -7.94 5.31
CA ILE A 73 0.02 -6.62 5.02
C ILE A 73 1.42 -6.51 5.62
N VAL A 74 1.60 -6.93 6.86
CA VAL A 74 2.91 -6.90 7.53
C VAL A 74 3.90 -7.79 6.80
N ALA A 75 3.48 -8.97 6.36
CA ALA A 75 4.35 -9.88 5.60
C ALA A 75 4.81 -9.23 4.29
N GLY A 76 3.93 -8.51 3.61
CA GLY A 76 4.26 -7.82 2.37
C GLY A 76 5.10 -6.56 2.58
N MET A 77 4.88 -5.86 3.69
CA MET A 77 5.61 -4.64 4.03
C MET A 77 7.00 -4.92 4.61
N GLY A 78 7.17 -6.04 5.29
CA GLY A 78 8.40 -6.38 6.01
C GLY A 78 9.68 -6.19 5.19
N PRO A 79 9.77 -6.71 3.96
CA PRO A 79 10.96 -6.52 3.14
C PRO A 79 11.30 -5.05 2.90
N LYS A 80 10.30 -4.19 2.73
CA LYS A 80 10.52 -2.75 2.55
C LYS A 80 11.01 -2.09 3.83
N VAL A 81 10.53 -2.52 4.98
CA VAL A 81 11.01 -2.01 6.28
C VAL A 81 12.46 -2.42 6.50
N LEU A 82 12.83 -3.66 6.16
CA LEU A 82 14.21 -4.12 6.25
C LEU A 82 15.13 -3.30 5.33
N GLU A 83 14.68 -3.02 4.12
CA GLU A 83 15.41 -2.17 3.17
C GLU A 83 15.61 -0.75 3.74
N LEU A 84 14.59 -0.20 4.40
CA LEU A 84 14.67 1.09 5.06
C LEU A 84 15.71 1.08 6.18
N LEU A 85 15.73 0.03 6.98
CA LEU A 85 16.70 -0.11 8.07
C LEU A 85 18.13 -0.17 7.54
N ASP A 86 18.34 -0.81 6.40
CA ASP A 86 19.66 -0.83 5.75
C ASP A 86 20.13 0.58 5.38
N ARG A 87 19.22 1.45 4.97
CA ARG A 87 19.55 2.86 4.68
C ARG A 87 19.89 3.65 5.93
N VAL A 88 19.30 3.32 7.06
CA VAL A 88 19.62 3.96 8.34
C VAL A 88 21.04 3.63 8.77
N ALA A 89 21.50 2.42 8.45
CA ALA A 89 22.85 1.96 8.82
C ALA A 89 23.96 2.61 7.99
N GLU A 90 23.60 3.24 6.89
CA GLU A 90 24.56 4.00 6.05
C GLU A 90 24.89 5.36 6.72
#